data_81d83ac1a918ce2113506372b3024cb3
#
_entry.id   81d83ac1a918ce2113506372b3024cb3
#
_cell.length_a   1.000
_cell.length_b   1.000
_cell.length_c   1.000
_cell.angle_alpha   90.00
_cell.angle_beta   90.00
_cell.angle_gamma   90.00
#
_symmetry.space_group_name_H-M   'P 1'
#
loop_
_entity.id
_entity.type
_entity.pdbx_description
1 polymer ?
#
loop_
_entity_poly.entity_id
_entity_poly.type
_entity_poly.pdbx_seq_one_letter_code
_entity_poly.pdbx_strand_id
1 'polypeptide(L)'
;PLRRLQGAALATRIAEYFRDSGRQVLLLMDSLTRYAQAQREIALAIGEPPATKGYPPSVFAKIPQLVERAGNDTVGGSITAFYTVLTEGDDQNDPIADAARAILDGHVVLSRRLAEAGHYPAIDIEASISRVMPRISDARHQQLARRFKQLYSNYEQHRDLINVGAYVAGSDPAVDEAREYQPRLKQFLMQGVDEQVTLADSLRALEVVLQSRPNQGR
;
A
#
# COMPACT_ATOMS: atom_id res chain seq x y z
N PRO A 1 22.95 16.38 2.96
CA PRO A 1 21.80 16.01 3.79
C PRO A 1 20.89 17.20 4.11
N LEU A 2 21.39 18.36 4.53
CA LEU A 2 20.58 19.54 4.91
C LEU A 2 19.62 19.98 3.80
N ARG A 3 20.07 20.05 2.54
CA ARG A 3 19.19 20.41 1.41
C ARG A 3 18.05 19.45 1.20
N ARG A 4 18.24 18.13 1.50
CA ARG A 4 17.17 17.12 1.39
C ARG A 4 16.11 17.34 2.47
N LEU A 5 16.53 17.60 3.71
CA LEU A 5 15.59 17.89 4.80
C LEU A 5 14.81 19.18 4.53
N GLN A 6 15.51 20.25 4.12
CA GLN A 6 14.88 21.53 3.81
C GLN A 6 13.96 21.43 2.59
N GLY A 7 14.33 20.65 1.57
CA GLY A 7 13.51 20.40 0.39
C GLY A 7 12.20 19.72 0.73
N ALA A 8 12.23 18.67 1.56
CA ALA A 8 11.03 18.00 2.04
C ALA A 8 10.12 18.94 2.85
N ALA A 9 10.71 19.72 3.78
CA ALA A 9 9.98 20.69 4.59
C ALA A 9 9.36 21.79 3.71
N LEU A 10 10.08 22.30 2.70
CA LEU A 10 9.59 23.32 1.79
C LEU A 10 8.45 22.80 0.91
N ALA A 11 8.60 21.60 0.32
CA ALA A 11 7.54 20.98 -0.48
C ALA A 11 6.24 20.81 0.34
N THR A 12 6.36 20.34 1.58
CA THR A 12 5.22 20.22 2.49
C THR A 12 4.63 21.59 2.82
N ARG A 13 5.46 22.63 3.05
CA ARG A 13 4.97 24.00 3.32
C ARG A 13 4.24 24.61 2.13
N ILE A 14 4.69 24.33 0.91
CA ILE A 14 3.97 24.74 -0.31
C ILE A 14 2.62 24.03 -0.41
N ALA A 15 2.58 22.73 -0.12
CA ALA A 15 1.33 21.97 -0.08
C ALA A 15 0.35 22.52 0.95
N GLU A 16 0.83 22.87 2.16
CA GLU A 16 0.02 23.52 3.21
C GLU A 16 -0.55 24.86 2.74
N TYR A 17 0.25 25.70 2.10
CA TYR A 17 -0.21 26.99 1.58
C TYR A 17 -1.42 26.83 0.63
N PHE A 18 -1.37 25.87 -0.27
CA PHE A 18 -2.49 25.60 -1.18
C PHE A 18 -3.70 24.97 -0.45
N ARG A 19 -3.45 24.04 0.48
CA ARG A 19 -4.52 23.50 1.34
C ARG A 19 -5.24 24.59 2.12
N ASP A 20 -4.49 25.47 2.78
CA ASP A 20 -5.02 26.56 3.60
C ASP A 20 -5.78 27.60 2.75
N SER A 21 -5.55 27.61 1.43
CA SER A 21 -6.31 28.35 0.43
C SER A 21 -7.53 27.59 -0.11
N GLY A 22 -7.94 26.49 0.54
CA GLY A 22 -9.11 25.68 0.16
C GLY A 22 -8.89 24.75 -1.03
N ARG A 23 -7.64 24.47 -1.43
CA ARG A 23 -7.33 23.61 -2.56
C ARG A 23 -7.17 22.14 -2.14
N GLN A 24 -7.48 21.23 -3.09
CA GLN A 24 -7.18 19.81 -2.99
C GLN A 24 -5.77 19.58 -3.55
N VAL A 25 -4.84 19.19 -2.70
CA VAL A 25 -3.41 19.07 -3.03
C VAL A 25 -3.01 17.61 -3.08
N LEU A 26 -2.30 17.21 -4.12
CA LEU A 26 -1.60 15.93 -4.19
C LEU A 26 -0.11 16.18 -3.96
N LEU A 27 0.43 15.62 -2.87
CA LEU A 27 1.86 15.66 -2.54
C LEU A 27 2.50 14.30 -2.82
N LEU A 28 3.47 14.27 -3.73
CA LEU A 28 4.27 13.08 -4.00
C LEU A 28 5.69 13.31 -3.48
N MET A 29 6.17 12.43 -2.60
CA MET A 29 7.52 12.54 -2.03
C MET A 29 8.29 11.22 -2.19
N ASP A 30 9.30 11.25 -3.02
CA ASP A 30 10.26 10.16 -3.21
C ASP A 30 11.63 10.56 -2.64
N SER A 31 12.00 10.03 -1.49
CA SER A 31 11.37 9.07 -0.59
C SER A 31 11.56 9.46 0.88
N LEU A 32 10.73 8.92 1.77
CA LEU A 32 10.95 9.03 3.22
C LEU A 32 12.28 8.38 3.65
N THR A 33 12.69 7.30 2.98
CA THR A 33 13.99 6.66 3.23
C THR A 33 15.14 7.64 3.03
N ARG A 34 15.12 8.42 1.95
CA ARG A 34 16.15 9.45 1.70
C ARG A 34 16.10 10.60 2.69
N TYR A 35 14.91 10.96 3.16
CA TYR A 35 14.73 11.92 4.25
C TYR A 35 15.33 11.41 5.55
N ALA A 36 15.02 10.16 5.93
CA ALA A 36 15.56 9.50 7.11
C ALA A 36 17.09 9.37 7.06
N GLN A 37 17.66 8.97 5.91
CA GLN A 37 19.10 8.90 5.70
C GLN A 37 19.77 10.27 5.86
N ALA A 38 19.19 11.33 5.33
CA ALA A 38 19.72 12.68 5.48
C ALA A 38 19.72 13.15 6.95
N GLN A 39 18.66 12.83 7.70
CA GLN A 39 18.61 13.12 9.14
C GLN A 39 19.64 12.27 9.92
N ARG A 40 19.79 10.99 9.56
CA ARG A 40 20.81 10.12 10.15
C ARG A 40 22.22 10.70 10.00
N GLU A 41 22.60 11.13 8.79
CA GLU A 41 23.91 11.72 8.52
C GLU A 41 24.15 12.94 9.42
N ILE A 42 23.17 13.82 9.58
CA ILE A 42 23.29 15.02 10.41
C ILE A 42 23.39 14.65 11.89
N ALA A 43 22.51 13.78 12.37
CA ALA A 43 22.46 13.39 13.77
C ALA A 43 23.76 12.70 14.21
N LEU A 44 24.30 11.79 13.40
CA LEU A 44 25.60 11.16 13.66
C LEU A 44 26.75 12.17 13.66
N ALA A 45 26.74 13.15 12.74
CA ALA A 45 27.77 14.18 12.65
C ALA A 45 27.81 15.12 13.89
N ILE A 46 26.68 15.29 14.57
CA ILE A 46 26.61 16.08 15.81
C ILE A 46 26.75 15.23 17.09
N GLY A 47 27.07 13.93 16.93
CA GLY A 47 27.36 13.02 18.03
C GLY A 47 26.17 12.31 18.64
N GLU A 48 24.97 12.35 18.00
CA GLU A 48 23.85 11.55 18.49
C GLU A 48 24.13 10.04 18.29
N PRO A 49 23.99 9.20 19.34
CA PRO A 49 24.32 7.79 19.23
C PRO A 49 23.34 7.06 18.31
N PRO A 50 23.83 6.11 17.48
CA PRO A 50 22.96 5.25 16.68
C PRO A 50 22.16 4.29 17.58
N ALA A 51 20.92 4.03 17.20
CA ALA A 51 20.05 3.08 17.87
C ALA A 51 19.64 1.95 16.89
N THR A 52 18.40 1.94 16.41
CA THR A 52 17.86 0.85 15.58
C THR A 52 18.46 0.85 14.17
N LYS A 53 19.13 -0.24 13.78
CA LYS A 53 19.81 -0.39 12.47
C LYS A 53 20.69 0.82 12.10
N GLY A 54 21.31 1.45 13.08
CA GLY A 54 22.18 2.59 12.89
C GLY A 54 21.47 3.94 12.67
N TYR A 55 20.16 4.00 12.84
CA TYR A 55 19.42 5.27 12.85
C TYR A 55 19.33 5.84 14.27
N PRO A 56 19.72 7.10 14.47
CA PRO A 56 19.54 7.79 15.75
C PRO A 56 18.07 8.04 16.09
N PRO A 57 17.69 8.20 17.37
CA PRO A 57 16.32 8.45 17.82
C PRO A 57 15.64 9.65 17.16
N SER A 58 16.39 10.72 16.87
CA SER A 58 15.88 11.92 16.22
C SER A 58 15.27 11.66 14.84
N VAL A 59 15.71 10.61 14.13
CA VAL A 59 15.14 10.22 12.84
C VAL A 59 13.68 9.82 13.01
N PHE A 60 13.40 8.98 14.01
CA PHE A 60 12.05 8.49 14.30
C PHE A 60 11.12 9.58 14.83
N ALA A 61 11.67 10.58 15.52
CA ALA A 61 10.90 11.75 15.94
C ALA A 61 10.54 12.70 14.78
N LYS A 62 11.39 12.79 13.74
CA LYS A 62 11.17 13.70 12.61
C LYS A 62 10.23 13.15 11.54
N ILE A 63 10.12 11.84 11.37
CA ILE A 63 9.21 11.24 10.39
C ILE A 63 7.76 11.61 10.69
N PRO A 64 7.21 11.42 11.91
CA PRO A 64 5.86 11.86 12.26
C PRO A 64 5.65 13.35 12.00
N GLN A 65 6.58 14.20 12.47
CA GLN A 65 6.51 15.64 12.30
C GLN A 65 6.36 16.10 10.84
N LEU A 66 6.92 15.34 9.89
CA LEU A 66 6.77 15.61 8.47
C LEU A 66 5.44 15.09 7.92
N VAL A 67 5.12 13.84 8.24
CA VAL A 67 4.03 13.08 7.62
C VAL A 67 2.66 13.55 8.12
N GLU A 68 2.52 13.86 9.41
CA GLU A 68 1.26 14.32 10.02
C GLU A 68 0.80 15.71 9.54
N ARG A 69 1.62 16.40 8.76
CA ARG A 69 1.26 17.68 8.14
C ARG A 69 0.32 17.53 6.94
N ALA A 70 0.24 16.32 6.36
CA ALA A 70 -0.77 15.99 5.36
C ALA A 70 -2.15 15.79 6.02
N GLY A 71 -3.21 15.97 5.24
CA GLY A 71 -4.58 15.79 5.71
C GLY A 71 -5.48 16.96 5.39
N ASN A 72 -6.67 16.94 5.97
CA ASN A 72 -7.72 17.94 5.74
C ASN A 72 -7.49 19.18 6.61
N ASP A 73 -7.96 20.32 6.09
CA ASP A 73 -8.06 21.55 6.83
C ASP A 73 -9.52 21.90 7.16
N THR A 74 -9.72 22.81 8.11
CA THR A 74 -11.04 23.28 8.55
C THR A 74 -11.76 24.15 7.52
N VAL A 75 -11.03 24.75 6.58
CA VAL A 75 -11.58 25.58 5.49
C VAL A 75 -11.93 24.81 4.23
N GLY A 76 -11.84 23.47 4.26
CA GLY A 76 -12.25 22.60 3.15
C GLY A 76 -11.12 22.23 2.17
N GLY A 77 -9.88 22.66 2.40
CA GLY A 77 -8.72 22.19 1.67
C GLY A 77 -8.20 20.83 2.19
N SER A 78 -7.42 20.13 1.37
CA SER A 78 -6.79 18.87 1.80
C SER A 78 -5.44 18.65 1.15
N ILE A 79 -4.58 17.86 1.83
CA ILE A 79 -3.36 17.28 1.24
C ILE A 79 -3.51 15.77 1.26
N THR A 80 -3.61 15.17 0.09
CA THR A 80 -3.41 13.73 -0.09
C THR A 80 -1.94 13.49 -0.39
N ALA A 81 -1.24 12.77 0.47
CA ALA A 81 0.20 12.56 0.32
C ALA A 81 0.54 11.09 0.02
N PHE A 82 1.41 10.88 -0.97
CA PHE A 82 2.04 9.61 -1.26
C PHE A 82 3.53 9.70 -0.94
N TYR A 83 3.96 8.88 0.00
CA TYR A 83 5.36 8.76 0.40
C TYR A 83 5.90 7.41 -0.04
N THR A 84 6.97 7.40 -0.83
CA THR A 84 7.65 6.15 -1.11
C THR A 84 8.59 5.80 0.04
N VAL A 85 8.68 4.51 0.37
CA VAL A 85 9.63 3.95 1.32
C VAL A 85 10.37 2.83 0.62
N LEU A 86 11.70 2.91 0.60
CA LEU A 86 12.58 1.93 -0.04
C LEU A 86 13.16 1.02 1.04
N THR A 87 12.90 -0.27 0.95
CA THR A 87 13.49 -1.29 1.82
C THR A 87 14.59 -2.06 1.08
N GLU A 88 15.65 -2.45 1.78
CA GLU A 88 16.71 -3.27 1.20
C GLU A 88 16.32 -4.74 1.24
N GLY A 89 16.44 -5.45 0.11
CA GLY A 89 16.27 -6.91 0.05
C GLY A 89 14.91 -7.43 0.49
N ASP A 90 13.83 -6.67 0.26
CA ASP A 90 12.47 -7.01 0.70
C ASP A 90 12.33 -7.17 2.24
N ASP A 91 13.20 -6.50 3.02
CA ASP A 91 13.20 -6.55 4.47
C ASP A 91 11.92 -5.93 5.06
N GLN A 92 11.01 -6.80 5.49
CA GLN A 92 9.74 -6.38 6.12
C GLN A 92 9.94 -5.68 7.47
N ASN A 93 11.12 -5.85 8.10
CA ASN A 93 11.48 -5.27 9.40
C ASN A 93 12.36 -4.00 9.25
N ASP A 94 12.30 -3.32 8.12
CA ASP A 94 12.96 -2.03 7.96
C ASP A 94 12.39 -0.99 8.94
N PRO A 95 13.20 -0.35 9.79
CA PRO A 95 12.71 0.53 10.85
C PRO A 95 12.03 1.80 10.32
N ILE A 96 12.41 2.26 9.11
CA ILE A 96 11.77 3.43 8.49
C ILE A 96 10.41 3.03 7.92
N ALA A 97 10.31 1.81 7.33
CA ALA A 97 9.04 1.27 6.87
C ALA A 97 8.07 1.07 8.05
N ASP A 98 8.54 0.52 9.17
CA ASP A 98 7.70 0.34 10.36
C ASP A 98 7.25 1.67 10.97
N ALA A 99 8.15 2.64 11.09
CA ALA A 99 7.79 3.98 11.55
C ALA A 99 6.75 4.64 10.65
N ALA A 100 6.90 4.52 9.33
CA ALA A 100 5.94 5.05 8.37
C ALA A 100 4.58 4.32 8.46
N ARG A 101 4.57 2.99 8.52
CA ARG A 101 3.34 2.20 8.67
C ARG A 101 2.57 2.55 9.94
N ALA A 102 3.26 2.86 11.03
CA ALA A 102 2.62 3.20 12.30
C ALA A 102 1.79 4.49 12.23
N ILE A 103 2.16 5.43 11.35
CA ILE A 103 1.61 6.79 11.30
C ILE A 103 0.62 6.97 10.15
N LEU A 104 0.95 6.40 8.97
CA LEU A 104 0.18 6.60 7.73
C LEU A 104 -1.19 5.94 7.78
N ASP A 105 -2.16 6.50 7.05
CA ASP A 105 -3.53 6.00 6.92
C ASP A 105 -3.63 4.68 6.15
N GLY A 106 -2.54 4.24 5.55
CA GLY A 106 -2.43 2.96 4.84
C GLY A 106 -1.10 2.84 4.13
N HIS A 107 -0.88 1.69 3.55
CA HIS A 107 0.31 1.44 2.73
C HIS A 107 0.00 0.46 1.60
N VAL A 108 0.70 0.63 0.49
CA VAL A 108 0.69 -0.26 -0.66
C VAL A 108 2.06 -0.93 -0.74
N VAL A 109 2.09 -2.26 -0.65
CA VAL A 109 3.32 -3.05 -0.76
C VAL A 109 3.50 -3.53 -2.18
N LEU A 110 4.67 -3.28 -2.76
CA LEU A 110 5.06 -3.83 -4.06
C LEU A 110 5.86 -5.11 -3.86
N SER A 111 5.53 -6.14 -4.63
CA SER A 111 6.15 -7.47 -4.55
C SER A 111 7.03 -7.74 -5.76
N ARG A 112 8.33 -8.02 -5.52
CA ARG A 112 9.25 -8.45 -6.57
C ARG A 112 8.77 -9.76 -7.22
N ARG A 113 8.28 -10.70 -6.43
CA ARG A 113 7.74 -11.99 -6.91
C ARG A 113 6.59 -11.81 -7.92
N LEU A 114 5.70 -10.85 -7.68
CA LEU A 114 4.61 -10.53 -8.62
C LEU A 114 5.16 -9.92 -9.92
N ALA A 115 6.13 -9.00 -9.80
CA ALA A 115 6.78 -8.37 -10.96
C ALA A 115 7.51 -9.41 -11.84
N GLU A 116 8.27 -10.31 -11.22
CA GLU A 116 8.98 -11.40 -11.92
C GLU A 116 8.01 -12.38 -12.59
N ALA A 117 6.80 -12.56 -12.03
CA ALA A 117 5.72 -13.34 -12.64
C ALA A 117 4.94 -12.59 -13.73
N GLY A 118 5.35 -11.37 -14.10
CA GLY A 118 4.65 -10.55 -15.10
C GLY A 118 3.30 -10.01 -14.62
N HIS A 119 3.04 -9.98 -13.31
CA HIS A 119 1.81 -9.44 -12.73
C HIS A 119 2.00 -7.95 -12.45
N TYR A 120 1.34 -7.11 -13.22
CA TYR A 120 1.41 -5.66 -13.08
C TYR A 120 0.00 -5.04 -12.96
N PRO A 121 -0.18 -3.99 -12.08
CA PRO A 121 0.81 -3.52 -11.11
C PRO A 121 1.19 -4.60 -10.10
N ALA A 122 2.46 -4.61 -9.66
CA ALA A 122 2.99 -5.64 -8.76
C ALA A 122 2.60 -5.42 -7.30
N ILE A 123 1.33 -5.14 -7.04
CA ILE A 123 0.78 -4.81 -5.72
C ILE A 123 0.42 -6.09 -4.98
N ASP A 124 1.04 -6.27 -3.81
CA ASP A 124 0.65 -7.32 -2.86
C ASP A 124 -0.55 -6.85 -2.05
N ILE A 125 -1.73 -7.37 -2.39
CA ILE A 125 -2.99 -6.96 -1.74
C ILE A 125 -3.17 -7.54 -0.34
N GLU A 126 -2.47 -8.61 0.02
CA GLU A 126 -2.50 -9.19 1.36
C GLU A 126 -1.69 -8.33 2.33
N ALA A 127 -0.50 -7.90 1.90
CA ALA A 127 0.39 -7.06 2.68
C ALA A 127 -0.04 -5.58 2.68
N SER A 128 -0.94 -5.16 1.79
CA SER A 128 -1.41 -3.77 1.67
C SER A 128 -2.64 -3.50 2.52
N ILE A 129 -2.69 -2.32 3.15
CA ILE A 129 -3.77 -1.93 4.07
C ILE A 129 -4.23 -0.48 3.80
N SER A 130 -5.54 -0.25 3.90
CA SER A 130 -6.15 1.07 4.07
C SER A 130 -6.90 1.13 5.40
N ARG A 131 -6.47 2.02 6.30
CA ARG A 131 -7.14 2.24 7.60
C ARG A 131 -8.39 3.10 7.48
N VAL A 132 -8.45 3.92 6.43
CA VAL A 132 -9.58 4.83 6.19
C VAL A 132 -10.71 4.20 5.38
N MET A 133 -10.47 3.09 4.69
CA MET A 133 -11.47 2.42 3.86
C MET A 133 -12.82 2.21 4.55
N PRO A 134 -12.91 1.81 5.83
CA PRO A 134 -14.20 1.65 6.52
C PRO A 134 -14.99 2.94 6.67
N ARG A 135 -14.33 4.11 6.61
CA ARG A 135 -14.96 5.43 6.77
C ARG A 135 -15.36 6.07 5.43
N ILE A 136 -14.69 5.70 4.33
CA ILE A 136 -14.85 6.33 3.01
C ILE A 136 -15.57 5.45 1.99
N SER A 137 -15.86 4.19 2.32
CA SER A 137 -16.57 3.25 1.45
C SER A 137 -17.88 2.80 2.09
N ASP A 138 -18.88 2.52 1.25
CA ASP A 138 -20.16 1.98 1.70
C ASP A 138 -20.06 0.50 2.13
N ALA A 139 -21.11 -0.01 2.77
CA ALA A 139 -21.15 -1.37 3.27
C ALA A 139 -21.02 -2.43 2.16
N ARG A 140 -21.56 -2.14 0.98
CA ARG A 140 -21.47 -3.05 -0.18
C ARG A 140 -20.04 -3.18 -0.67
N HIS A 141 -19.35 -2.05 -0.88
CA HIS A 141 -17.94 -2.04 -1.27
C HIS A 141 -17.07 -2.78 -0.25
N GLN A 142 -17.27 -2.53 1.05
CA GLN A 142 -16.52 -3.22 2.12
C GLN A 142 -16.76 -4.73 2.11
N GLN A 143 -18.00 -5.17 1.87
CA GLN A 143 -18.33 -6.59 1.78
C GLN A 143 -17.63 -7.25 0.59
N LEU A 144 -17.69 -6.63 -0.60
CA LEU A 144 -17.04 -7.13 -1.80
C LEU A 144 -15.52 -7.22 -1.61
N ALA A 145 -14.90 -6.17 -1.07
CA ALA A 145 -13.45 -6.15 -0.82
C ALA A 145 -13.02 -7.24 0.19
N ARG A 146 -13.79 -7.45 1.26
CA ARG A 146 -13.52 -8.55 2.22
C ARG A 146 -13.65 -9.92 1.55
N ARG A 147 -14.70 -10.13 0.75
CA ARG A 147 -14.89 -11.39 0.04
C ARG A 147 -13.77 -11.65 -0.96
N PHE A 148 -13.36 -10.63 -1.72
CA PHE A 148 -12.24 -10.72 -2.63
C PHE A 148 -10.94 -11.15 -1.91
N LYS A 149 -10.59 -10.44 -0.83
CA LYS A 149 -9.40 -10.77 -0.02
C LYS A 149 -9.46 -12.19 0.55
N GLN A 150 -10.61 -12.62 1.04
CA GLN A 150 -10.81 -13.97 1.59
C GLN A 150 -10.54 -15.04 0.53
N LEU A 151 -11.12 -14.93 -0.66
CA LEU A 151 -10.90 -15.88 -1.75
C LEU A 151 -9.43 -15.88 -2.21
N TYR A 152 -8.86 -14.71 -2.36
CA TYR A 152 -7.46 -14.56 -2.76
C TYR A 152 -6.51 -15.20 -1.74
N SER A 153 -6.68 -14.90 -0.46
CA SER A 153 -5.85 -15.43 0.62
C SER A 153 -6.01 -16.95 0.79
N ASN A 154 -7.23 -17.48 0.70
CA ASN A 154 -7.45 -18.92 0.73
C ASN A 154 -6.69 -19.65 -0.40
N TYR A 155 -6.67 -19.08 -1.61
CA TYR A 155 -5.89 -19.64 -2.70
C TYR A 155 -4.38 -19.55 -2.45
N GLU A 156 -3.86 -18.38 -2.07
CA GLU A 156 -2.42 -18.17 -1.85
C GLU A 156 -1.86 -19.07 -0.74
N GLN A 157 -2.62 -19.30 0.34
CA GLN A 157 -2.22 -20.21 1.43
C GLN A 157 -2.09 -21.68 0.99
N HIS A 158 -2.86 -22.10 0.00
CA HIS A 158 -2.87 -23.49 -0.49
C HIS A 158 -2.18 -23.64 -1.86
N ARG A 159 -1.68 -22.54 -2.43
CA ARG A 159 -1.10 -22.51 -3.77
C ARG A 159 0.00 -23.55 -3.99
N ASP A 160 0.87 -23.75 -3.03
CA ASP A 160 2.00 -24.67 -3.18
C ASP A 160 1.50 -26.13 -3.19
N LEU A 161 0.51 -26.48 -2.37
CA LEU A 161 -0.13 -27.79 -2.39
C LEU A 161 -0.86 -28.05 -3.71
N ILE A 162 -1.52 -27.02 -4.25
CA ILE A 162 -2.22 -27.10 -5.54
C ILE A 162 -1.20 -27.31 -6.68
N ASN A 163 -0.10 -26.55 -6.68
CA ASN A 163 0.90 -26.57 -7.75
C ASN A 163 1.66 -27.90 -7.81
N VAL A 164 1.96 -28.52 -6.66
CA VAL A 164 2.62 -29.83 -6.61
C VAL A 164 1.65 -31.02 -6.79
N GLY A 165 0.34 -30.74 -6.97
CA GLY A 165 -0.69 -31.77 -7.14
C GLY A 165 -1.04 -32.53 -5.86
N ALA A 166 -0.66 -32.04 -4.69
CA ALA A 166 -0.94 -32.67 -3.41
C ALA A 166 -2.33 -32.31 -2.84
N TYR A 167 -2.98 -31.27 -3.38
CA TYR A 167 -4.33 -30.91 -2.98
C TYR A 167 -5.36 -31.80 -3.66
N VAL A 168 -6.26 -32.41 -2.88
CA VAL A 168 -7.36 -33.24 -3.37
C VAL A 168 -8.62 -32.39 -3.48
N ALA A 169 -9.16 -32.25 -4.70
CA ALA A 169 -10.43 -31.53 -4.92
C ALA A 169 -11.57 -32.15 -4.10
N GLY A 170 -12.40 -31.31 -3.50
CA GLY A 170 -13.48 -31.72 -2.59
C GLY A 170 -13.08 -31.88 -1.11
N SER A 171 -11.79 -31.81 -0.79
CA SER A 171 -11.32 -31.92 0.61
C SER A 171 -11.63 -30.69 1.46
N ASP A 172 -11.62 -29.49 0.85
CA ASP A 172 -11.97 -28.23 1.49
C ASP A 172 -12.81 -27.35 0.53
N PRO A 173 -14.11 -27.15 0.81
CA PRO A 173 -14.97 -26.34 -0.04
C PRO A 173 -14.50 -24.87 -0.22
N ALA A 174 -13.83 -24.30 0.79
CA ALA A 174 -13.34 -22.91 0.74
C ALA A 174 -12.14 -22.79 -0.19
N VAL A 175 -11.28 -23.80 -0.23
CA VAL A 175 -10.13 -23.87 -1.14
C VAL A 175 -10.59 -24.16 -2.57
N ASP A 176 -11.55 -25.06 -2.76
CA ASP A 176 -12.14 -25.35 -4.07
C ASP A 176 -12.77 -24.10 -4.67
N GLU A 177 -13.56 -23.38 -3.90
CA GLU A 177 -14.13 -22.10 -4.33
C GLU A 177 -13.03 -21.07 -4.67
N ALA A 178 -12.04 -20.91 -3.82
CA ALA A 178 -10.93 -19.97 -4.06
C ALA A 178 -10.17 -20.30 -5.35
N ARG A 179 -9.93 -21.60 -5.64
CA ARG A 179 -9.30 -22.10 -6.86
C ARG A 179 -10.14 -21.78 -8.10
N GLU A 180 -11.44 -21.91 -8.02
CA GLU A 180 -12.37 -21.61 -9.12
C GLU A 180 -12.39 -20.12 -9.46
N TYR A 181 -12.32 -19.23 -8.45
CA TYR A 181 -12.30 -17.78 -8.63
C TYR A 181 -10.92 -17.24 -9.05
N GLN A 182 -9.83 -17.93 -8.77
CA GLN A 182 -8.46 -17.43 -8.89
C GLN A 182 -8.14 -16.79 -10.26
N PRO A 183 -8.49 -17.36 -11.43
CA PRO A 183 -8.15 -16.74 -12.71
C PRO A 183 -8.78 -15.35 -12.89
N ARG A 184 -10.01 -15.17 -12.41
CA ARG A 184 -10.75 -13.89 -12.48
C ARG A 184 -10.22 -12.88 -11.49
N LEU A 185 -9.90 -13.33 -10.25
CA LEU A 185 -9.27 -12.48 -9.24
C LEU A 185 -7.92 -11.95 -9.76
N LYS A 186 -7.12 -12.84 -10.36
CA LYS A 186 -5.84 -12.45 -10.94
C LYS A 186 -6.01 -11.45 -12.09
N GLN A 187 -6.95 -11.71 -13.01
CA GLN A 187 -7.23 -10.82 -14.13
C GLN A 187 -7.69 -9.42 -13.65
N PHE A 188 -8.54 -9.36 -12.62
CA PHE A 188 -8.99 -8.10 -12.04
C PHE A 188 -7.85 -7.26 -11.44
N LEU A 189 -6.83 -7.91 -10.89
CA LEU A 189 -5.67 -7.24 -10.28
C LEU A 189 -4.63 -6.79 -11.30
N MET A 190 -4.73 -7.25 -12.55
CA MET A 190 -3.78 -6.89 -13.62
C MET A 190 -4.34 -5.74 -14.45
N GLN A 191 -3.45 -4.79 -14.79
CA GLN A 191 -3.80 -3.62 -15.59
C GLN A 191 -2.64 -3.29 -16.53
N GLY A 192 -2.95 -2.96 -17.78
CA GLY A 192 -1.96 -2.49 -18.74
C GLY A 192 -1.44 -1.09 -18.38
N VAL A 193 -0.23 -0.75 -18.84
CA VAL A 193 0.42 0.54 -18.53
C VAL A 193 -0.41 1.73 -19.03
N ASP A 194 -1.02 1.60 -20.20
CA ASP A 194 -1.82 2.66 -20.82
C ASP A 194 -3.32 2.55 -20.52
N GLU A 195 -3.71 1.54 -19.73
CA GLU A 195 -5.10 1.30 -19.38
C GLU A 195 -5.56 2.29 -18.30
N GLN A 196 -6.62 3.04 -18.60
CA GLN A 196 -7.23 3.97 -17.67
C GLN A 196 -8.58 3.44 -17.19
N VAL A 197 -8.70 3.23 -15.89
CA VAL A 197 -9.93 2.72 -15.25
C VAL A 197 -10.36 3.68 -14.16
N THR A 198 -11.64 4.07 -14.19
CA THR A 198 -12.21 4.91 -13.11
C THR A 198 -12.51 4.08 -11.86
N LEU A 199 -12.60 4.73 -10.69
CA LEU A 199 -13.02 4.07 -9.46
C LEU A 199 -14.39 3.40 -9.61
N ALA A 200 -15.33 4.06 -10.31
CA ALA A 200 -16.67 3.51 -10.56
C ALA A 200 -16.62 2.25 -11.43
N ASP A 201 -15.75 2.21 -12.44
CA ASP A 201 -15.55 1.02 -13.28
C ASP A 201 -14.90 -0.12 -12.49
N SER A 202 -13.91 0.19 -11.65
CA SER A 202 -13.27 -0.78 -10.77
C SER A 202 -14.27 -1.42 -9.79
N LEU A 203 -15.17 -0.62 -9.21
CA LEU A 203 -16.20 -1.13 -8.31
C LEU A 203 -17.20 -2.05 -9.04
N ARG A 204 -17.62 -1.67 -10.25
CA ARG A 204 -18.48 -2.53 -11.10
C ARG A 204 -17.77 -3.83 -11.47
N ALA A 205 -16.51 -3.76 -11.87
CA ALA A 205 -15.71 -4.93 -12.20
C ALA A 205 -15.53 -5.86 -11.01
N LEU A 206 -15.27 -5.31 -9.81
CA LEU A 206 -15.18 -6.08 -8.56
C LEU A 206 -16.48 -6.84 -8.28
N GLU A 207 -17.62 -6.20 -8.48
CA GLU A 207 -18.93 -6.82 -8.31
C GLU A 207 -19.14 -7.97 -9.30
N VAL A 208 -18.84 -7.75 -10.59
CA VAL A 208 -18.98 -8.77 -11.65
C VAL A 208 -18.10 -9.98 -11.36
N VAL A 209 -16.83 -9.78 -10.96
CA VAL A 209 -15.90 -10.86 -10.62
C VAL A 209 -16.45 -11.77 -9.52
N LEU A 210 -17.15 -11.21 -8.53
CA LEU A 210 -17.65 -11.94 -7.37
C LEU A 210 -19.09 -12.48 -7.53
N GLN A 211 -19.90 -11.92 -8.43
CA GLN A 211 -21.29 -12.38 -8.68
C GLN A 211 -21.37 -13.55 -9.65
N SER A 212 -20.46 -13.65 -10.60
CA SER A 212 -20.46 -14.72 -11.57
C SER A 212 -20.06 -16.02 -10.87
N ARG A 213 -21.05 -16.89 -10.53
CA ARG A 213 -20.72 -18.28 -10.22
C ARG A 213 -19.99 -18.86 -11.44
N PRO A 214 -18.80 -19.43 -11.26
CA PRO A 214 -18.14 -20.13 -12.32
C PRO A 214 -19.08 -21.22 -12.85
N ASN A 215 -19.11 -21.37 -14.16
CA ASN A 215 -19.92 -22.38 -14.81
C ASN A 215 -19.48 -23.76 -14.30
N GLN A 216 -20.34 -24.44 -13.55
CA GLN A 216 -20.15 -25.88 -13.31
C GLN A 216 -20.28 -26.54 -14.67
N GLY A 217 -19.16 -26.69 -15.37
CA GLY A 217 -19.06 -27.54 -16.56
C GLY A 217 -19.50 -28.93 -16.18
N ARG A 218 -20.57 -29.38 -16.84
CA ARG A 218 -21.04 -30.74 -16.83
C ARG A 218 -20.00 -31.67 -17.43
#